data_9002ff95987e3df191365f54fe43d10d
#
_entry.id   9002ff95987e3df191365f54fe43d10d
#
_cell.length_a   1.000
_cell.length_b   1.000
_cell.length_c   1.000
_cell.angle_alpha   90.00
_cell.angle_beta   90.00
_cell.angle_gamma   90.00
#
_symmetry.space_group_name_H-M   'P 1'
#
loop_
_entity.id
_entity.type
_entity.pdbx_description
1 polymer ?
#
loop_
_entity_poly.entity_id
_entity_poly.type
_entity_poly.pdbx_seq_one_letter_code
_entity_poly.pdbx_strand_id
1 'polypeptide(L)'
;MATKKKKAPTKSSKKRASKPSKKRVSKASKKRVSKPSTGKRKAAKKSKGSTATKRKPSPGRANKPPVATMKAAAIDRTGPPEVLTIHTIPIPKVGPKDVLISLLAAGVGIWDAQIRKGDYSVGSKRFPRVLGADGAGIVAAVGKDVRRFKEGDRVWAYEWGGSKTGFYAEYAAPNEKNVALAPDALTLIEAGAAAVTGLTALQGVDDTLKLDKSDTILVFGATGAVGSLAVQFAKRTGAHVVATASPGRAETTLHEIGIEQVFDSRAADAPDRLRSFAPGGLNAILAFAGGDDLEKCIDQLVADGRVAYPNGIEPEPRKRPKVRMIPYDGVGGRAPFERLNRAVAESGLKVVVEKVYKLDQAAEAHARIEQGHVVGRIVLQIR
;
A
#
# COMPACT_ATOMS: atom_id res chain seq x y z
N MET A 1 -28.80 41.34 -57.95
CA MET A 1 -29.07 40.16 -58.81
C MET A 1 -28.80 38.94 -57.88
N ALA A 2 -29.78 38.42 -57.20
CA ALA A 2 -30.74 37.37 -57.55
C ALA A 2 -30.04 36.22 -58.34
N THR A 3 -29.93 35.01 -57.88
CA THR A 3 -31.01 34.03 -57.67
C THR A 3 -30.58 32.71 -57.06
N LYS A 4 -31.44 32.20 -56.19
CA LYS A 4 -32.04 30.83 -56.08
C LYS A 4 -31.18 29.64 -55.65
N LYS A 5 -31.40 29.22 -54.44
CA LYS A 5 -32.17 28.04 -53.89
C LYS A 5 -32.13 26.75 -54.72
N LYS A 6 -31.68 25.65 -54.03
CA LYS A 6 -32.42 24.36 -54.07
C LYS A 6 -32.20 23.55 -52.79
N LYS A 7 -33.32 23.03 -52.26
CA LYS A 7 -33.52 22.19 -51.08
C LYS A 7 -33.24 20.69 -51.36
N ALA A 8 -32.74 20.02 -50.38
CA ALA A 8 -32.98 18.67 -49.80
C ALA A 8 -33.38 17.48 -50.70
N PRO A 9 -33.15 16.21 -50.27
CA PRO A 9 -33.94 15.64 -49.18
C PRO A 9 -33.21 14.71 -48.20
N THR A 10 -33.83 14.63 -47.03
CA THR A 10 -33.67 13.67 -45.94
C THR A 10 -33.80 12.21 -46.35
N LYS A 11 -32.95 11.33 -45.78
CA LYS A 11 -33.28 9.89 -45.64
C LYS A 11 -33.01 9.43 -44.23
N SER A 12 -34.07 9.00 -43.59
CA SER A 12 -34.15 8.29 -42.32
C SER A 12 -33.50 6.89 -42.43
N SER A 13 -32.73 6.46 -41.47
CA SER A 13 -32.44 5.05 -41.31
C SER A 13 -32.60 4.61 -39.86
N LYS A 14 -33.48 3.70 -39.73
CA LYS A 14 -34.04 2.88 -38.65
C LYS A 14 -33.07 2.49 -37.55
N LYS A 15 -33.49 2.72 -36.33
CA LYS A 15 -33.05 2.06 -35.08
C LYS A 15 -33.19 0.55 -35.24
N ARG A 16 -32.10 -0.16 -34.96
CA ARG A 16 -32.12 -1.61 -34.72
C ARG A 16 -31.91 -1.82 -33.22
N ALA A 17 -32.98 -2.24 -32.56
CA ALA A 17 -32.98 -2.66 -31.17
C ALA A 17 -32.34 -4.05 -31.07
N SER A 18 -31.34 -4.21 -30.25
CA SER A 18 -30.78 -5.51 -29.86
C SER A 18 -31.46 -6.02 -28.59
N LYS A 19 -31.95 -7.26 -28.66
CA LYS A 19 -32.65 -7.98 -27.59
C LYS A 19 -31.70 -8.37 -26.45
N PRO A 20 -32.19 -8.46 -25.18
CA PRO A 20 -31.39 -8.91 -24.05
C PRO A 20 -31.25 -10.44 -24.05
N SER A 21 -30.05 -10.93 -23.74
CA SER A 21 -29.74 -12.34 -23.60
C SER A 21 -30.29 -12.92 -22.29
N LYS A 22 -30.99 -14.07 -22.38
CA LYS A 22 -31.58 -14.80 -21.29
C LYS A 22 -30.54 -15.44 -20.37
N LYS A 23 -30.60 -15.15 -19.07
CA LYS A 23 -29.95 -15.90 -18.00
C LYS A 23 -30.44 -17.34 -17.96
N ARG A 24 -29.52 -18.28 -18.03
CA ARG A 24 -29.77 -19.71 -17.81
C ARG A 24 -29.74 -19.97 -16.29
N VAL A 25 -30.88 -20.35 -15.75
CA VAL A 25 -31.07 -20.86 -14.40
C VAL A 25 -30.70 -22.35 -14.42
N SER A 26 -29.70 -22.77 -13.65
CA SER A 26 -29.38 -24.18 -13.45
C SER A 26 -30.15 -24.74 -12.25
N LYS A 27 -30.75 -25.90 -12.50
CA LYS A 27 -31.67 -26.66 -11.61
C LYS A 27 -30.96 -27.17 -10.35
N ALA A 28 -31.64 -27.02 -9.24
CA ALA A 28 -31.36 -27.64 -7.95
C ALA A 28 -31.43 -29.17 -8.02
N SER A 29 -30.44 -29.85 -7.47
CA SER A 29 -30.45 -31.29 -7.29
C SER A 29 -31.09 -31.67 -5.94
N LYS A 30 -31.98 -32.62 -6.00
CA LYS A 30 -32.81 -33.12 -4.91
C LYS A 30 -31.99 -33.89 -3.85
N LYS A 31 -32.25 -33.57 -2.59
CA LYS A 31 -31.88 -34.37 -1.41
C LYS A 31 -32.54 -35.75 -1.47
N ARG A 32 -31.72 -36.78 -1.33
CA ARG A 32 -32.17 -38.15 -1.07
C ARG A 32 -32.22 -38.37 0.44
N VAL A 33 -33.43 -38.61 0.95
CA VAL A 33 -33.67 -39.03 2.34
C VAL A 33 -33.51 -40.56 2.38
N SER A 34 -32.60 -41.05 3.25
CA SER A 34 -32.50 -42.47 3.56
C SER A 34 -33.19 -42.77 4.91
N LYS A 35 -34.06 -43.76 4.88
CA LYS A 35 -34.83 -44.28 6.01
C LYS A 35 -33.95 -45.10 6.97
N PRO A 36 -34.33 -45.18 8.26
CA PRO A 36 -33.62 -45.98 9.25
C PRO A 36 -34.00 -47.47 9.17
N SER A 37 -33.00 -48.35 9.32
CA SER A 37 -33.22 -49.78 9.46
C SER A 37 -33.24 -50.18 10.93
N THR A 38 -34.32 -50.85 11.29
CA THR A 38 -34.60 -51.46 12.58
C THR A 38 -33.85 -52.76 12.77
N GLY A 39 -33.29 -52.93 13.93
CA GLY A 39 -33.38 -54.06 14.77
C GLY A 39 -32.56 -55.30 14.60
N LYS A 40 -31.94 -55.76 15.57
CA LYS A 40 -32.26 -57.01 16.32
C LYS A 40 -31.20 -57.22 17.42
N ARG A 41 -31.71 -57.19 18.63
CA ARG A 41 -31.00 -57.71 19.82
C ARG A 41 -30.71 -59.18 19.63
N LYS A 42 -29.47 -59.63 19.96
CA LYS A 42 -29.21 -60.99 20.37
C LYS A 42 -28.38 -61.00 21.66
N ALA A 43 -28.80 -61.89 22.54
CA ALA A 43 -28.48 -61.98 23.93
C ALA A 43 -27.05 -62.52 24.20
N ALA A 44 -26.66 -62.30 25.44
CA ALA A 44 -25.44 -62.64 26.13
C ALA A 44 -24.99 -64.09 26.06
N LYS A 45 -23.65 -64.29 26.02
CA LYS A 45 -23.03 -65.45 26.65
C LYS A 45 -21.83 -65.03 27.45
N LYS A 46 -21.83 -65.31 28.77
CA LYS A 46 -20.74 -65.20 29.70
C LYS A 46 -19.64 -66.18 29.34
N SER A 47 -18.35 -65.77 29.36
CA SER A 47 -17.28 -66.68 29.72
C SER A 47 -16.15 -65.88 30.42
N LYS A 48 -15.69 -66.50 31.50
CA LYS A 48 -14.68 -66.08 32.44
C LYS A 48 -13.28 -66.13 31.79
N GLY A 49 -12.38 -65.26 32.22
CA GLY A 49 -10.94 -65.36 31.95
C GLY A 49 -10.20 -64.09 32.26
N SER A 50 -9.84 -63.88 33.53
CA SER A 50 -8.97 -62.81 33.98
C SER A 50 -7.52 -63.16 33.60
N THR A 51 -6.91 -62.30 32.77
CA THR A 51 -5.43 -62.15 32.75
C THR A 51 -5.12 -60.69 32.72
N ALA A 52 -4.60 -60.21 33.85
CA ALA A 52 -4.12 -58.84 34.04
C ALA A 52 -2.87 -58.60 33.20
N THR A 53 -3.05 -58.01 32.02
CA THR A 53 -1.97 -57.46 31.22
C THR A 53 -1.55 -56.09 31.81
N LYS A 54 -0.40 -56.03 32.40
CA LYS A 54 0.28 -54.77 32.84
C LYS A 54 0.37 -53.83 31.63
N ARG A 55 -0.47 -52.81 31.62
CA ARG A 55 -0.33 -51.67 30.68
C ARG A 55 1.00 -50.98 30.98
N LYS A 56 1.95 -51.02 30.03
CA LYS A 56 3.10 -50.11 30.01
C LYS A 56 2.59 -48.69 30.06
N PRO A 57 3.17 -47.76 30.86
CA PRO A 57 2.82 -46.36 30.85
C PRO A 57 3.13 -45.79 29.46
N SER A 58 2.13 -45.11 28.86
CA SER A 58 2.31 -44.36 27.63
C SER A 58 3.47 -43.35 27.85
N PRO A 59 4.39 -43.19 26.88
CA PRO A 59 5.40 -42.16 26.99
C PRO A 59 4.72 -40.83 27.15
N GLY A 60 4.98 -40.13 28.27
CA GLY A 60 4.43 -38.83 28.57
C GLY A 60 4.62 -37.89 27.37
N ARG A 61 3.56 -37.16 26.99
CA ARG A 61 3.65 -36.06 26.05
C ARG A 61 4.79 -35.15 26.49
N ALA A 62 5.92 -35.22 25.81
CA ALA A 62 6.99 -34.28 26.01
C ALA A 62 6.39 -32.88 25.87
N ASN A 63 6.38 -32.11 26.95
CA ASN A 63 5.98 -30.69 26.91
C ASN A 63 6.87 -30.02 25.88
N LYS A 64 6.30 -29.68 24.70
CA LYS A 64 7.01 -28.81 23.77
C LYS A 64 7.34 -27.52 24.52
N PRO A 65 8.58 -27.02 24.40
CA PRO A 65 8.92 -25.74 25.02
C PRO A 65 7.92 -24.67 24.58
N PRO A 66 7.56 -23.74 25.46
CA PRO A 66 6.62 -22.69 25.14
C PRO A 66 7.10 -21.94 23.89
N VAL A 67 6.19 -21.75 22.93
CA VAL A 67 6.49 -20.98 21.71
C VAL A 67 6.66 -19.52 22.14
N ALA A 68 7.81 -18.92 21.80
CA ALA A 68 8.01 -17.49 22.06
C ALA A 68 6.94 -16.66 21.35
N THR A 69 6.38 -15.68 22.06
CA THR A 69 5.27 -14.83 21.59
C THR A 69 5.70 -13.38 21.48
N MET A 70 4.90 -12.60 20.74
CA MET A 70 5.08 -11.18 20.50
C MET A 70 3.75 -10.45 20.57
N LYS A 71 3.79 -9.14 20.81
CA LYS A 71 2.64 -8.25 20.65
C LYS A 71 2.49 -7.85 19.17
N ALA A 72 1.24 -7.76 18.72
CA ALA A 72 0.88 -7.29 17.39
C ALA A 72 -0.47 -6.58 17.40
N ALA A 73 -0.63 -5.52 16.64
CA ALA A 73 -1.93 -4.94 16.36
C ALA A 73 -2.58 -5.72 15.21
N ALA A 74 -3.69 -6.38 15.50
CA ALA A 74 -4.36 -7.30 14.58
C ALA A 74 -5.88 -7.13 14.62
N ILE A 75 -6.54 -7.63 13.59
CA ILE A 75 -8.00 -7.67 13.47
C ILE A 75 -8.51 -9.10 13.47
N ASP A 76 -9.62 -9.36 14.16
CA ASP A 76 -10.34 -10.65 14.13
C ASP A 76 -11.50 -10.67 13.11
N ARG A 77 -11.85 -9.50 12.59
CA ARG A 77 -12.87 -9.26 11.57
C ARG A 77 -12.60 -7.93 10.88
N THR A 78 -13.18 -7.72 9.72
CA THR A 78 -13.21 -6.39 9.09
C THR A 78 -14.18 -5.46 9.84
N GLY A 79 -13.93 -4.15 9.76
CA GLY A 79 -14.78 -3.16 10.43
C GLY A 79 -14.12 -1.79 10.65
N PRO A 80 -14.68 -0.97 11.56
CA PRO A 80 -14.16 0.35 11.90
C PRO A 80 -12.80 0.26 12.65
N PRO A 81 -12.12 1.39 12.93
CA PRO A 81 -10.79 1.39 13.56
C PRO A 81 -10.66 0.55 14.83
N GLU A 82 -11.69 0.49 15.66
CA GLU A 82 -11.73 -0.19 16.95
C GLU A 82 -11.59 -1.71 16.86
N VAL A 83 -11.75 -2.31 15.67
CA VAL A 83 -11.48 -3.75 15.48
C VAL A 83 -9.98 -4.08 15.50
N LEU A 84 -9.12 -3.06 15.40
CA LEU A 84 -7.67 -3.20 15.46
C LEU A 84 -7.21 -3.15 16.93
N THR A 85 -6.90 -4.32 17.47
CA THR A 85 -6.57 -4.52 18.90
C THR A 85 -5.22 -5.21 19.08
N ILE A 86 -4.66 -5.15 20.27
CA ILE A 86 -3.40 -5.83 20.59
C ILE A 86 -3.63 -7.30 20.87
N HIS A 87 -2.90 -8.13 20.17
CA HIS A 87 -2.85 -9.58 20.30
C HIS A 87 -1.49 -10.05 20.78
N THR A 88 -1.47 -11.14 21.54
CA THR A 88 -0.25 -11.91 21.82
C THR A 88 -0.25 -13.13 20.90
N ILE A 89 0.65 -13.14 19.93
CA ILE A 89 0.74 -14.19 18.89
C ILE A 89 2.15 -14.79 18.85
N PRO A 90 2.32 -16.00 18.26
CA PRO A 90 3.64 -16.58 18.09
C PRO A 90 4.56 -15.69 17.23
N ILE A 91 5.84 -15.60 17.61
CA ILE A 91 6.86 -15.01 16.73
C ILE A 91 6.94 -15.83 15.44
N PRO A 92 7.04 -15.18 14.26
CA PRO A 92 7.08 -15.86 12.97
C PRO A 92 8.27 -16.83 12.89
N LYS A 93 8.03 -18.03 12.35
CA LYS A 93 9.12 -18.97 12.05
C LYS A 93 9.93 -18.46 10.88
N VAL A 94 11.24 -18.38 11.06
CA VAL A 94 12.20 -17.99 10.02
C VAL A 94 12.32 -19.12 8.99
N GLY A 95 11.91 -18.86 7.77
CA GLY A 95 12.12 -19.76 6.64
C GLY A 95 13.53 -19.61 6.06
N PRO A 96 13.94 -20.51 5.15
CA PRO A 96 15.31 -20.52 4.64
C PRO A 96 15.81 -19.20 4.04
N LYS A 97 14.91 -18.40 3.44
CA LYS A 97 15.20 -17.12 2.79
C LYS A 97 14.54 -15.92 3.48
N ASP A 98 14.12 -16.07 4.74
CA ASP A 98 13.47 -14.99 5.49
C ASP A 98 14.48 -14.27 6.38
N VAL A 99 14.19 -13.03 6.66
CA VAL A 99 14.91 -12.19 7.63
C VAL A 99 13.92 -11.83 8.74
N LEU A 100 14.20 -12.30 9.96
CA LEU A 100 13.43 -11.91 11.13
C LEU A 100 13.89 -10.54 11.59
N ILE A 101 12.99 -9.58 11.53
CA ILE A 101 13.27 -8.20 11.92
C ILE A 101 12.58 -7.92 13.25
N SER A 102 13.33 -7.48 14.26
CA SER A 102 12.82 -6.81 15.45
C SER A 102 12.44 -5.40 15.06
N LEU A 103 11.14 -5.14 14.90
CA LEU A 103 10.63 -3.87 14.38
C LEU A 103 10.71 -2.77 15.43
N LEU A 104 11.15 -1.57 14.98
CA LEU A 104 11.07 -0.33 15.75
C LEU A 104 9.98 0.58 15.21
N ALA A 105 9.72 0.56 13.91
CA ALA A 105 8.73 1.41 13.29
C ALA A 105 8.01 0.71 12.13
N ALA A 106 6.75 1.03 11.94
CA ALA A 106 5.93 0.61 10.80
C ALA A 106 5.15 1.80 10.24
N GLY A 107 5.10 1.92 8.91
CA GLY A 107 4.33 2.96 8.25
C GLY A 107 2.84 2.63 8.22
N VAL A 108 1.98 3.65 8.41
CA VAL A 108 0.53 3.51 8.29
C VAL A 108 0.08 4.02 6.92
N GLY A 109 -0.51 3.13 6.11
CA GLY A 109 -1.02 3.44 4.78
C GLY A 109 -2.54 3.47 4.71
N ILE A 110 -3.09 4.22 3.76
CA ILE A 110 -4.53 4.23 3.51
C ILE A 110 -5.05 2.84 3.12
N TRP A 111 -4.24 2.07 2.40
CA TRP A 111 -4.55 0.68 2.05
C TRP A 111 -4.68 -0.25 3.26
N ASP A 112 -3.96 0.01 4.36
CA ASP A 112 -4.13 -0.75 5.61
C ASP A 112 -5.52 -0.51 6.18
N ALA A 113 -6.02 0.73 6.14
CA ALA A 113 -7.37 1.08 6.54
C ALA A 113 -8.43 0.44 5.62
N GLN A 114 -8.20 0.45 4.30
CA GLN A 114 -9.09 -0.22 3.32
C GLN A 114 -9.12 -1.74 3.53
N ILE A 115 -7.97 -2.37 3.78
CA ILE A 115 -7.90 -3.81 4.12
C ILE A 115 -8.65 -4.09 5.43
N ARG A 116 -8.49 -3.25 6.44
CA ARG A 116 -9.20 -3.37 7.71
C ARG A 116 -10.71 -3.25 7.54
N LYS A 117 -11.17 -2.30 6.72
CA LYS A 117 -12.61 -2.14 6.38
C LYS A 117 -13.16 -3.33 5.61
N GLY A 118 -12.35 -3.99 4.80
CA GLY A 118 -12.76 -5.04 3.87
C GLY A 118 -13.00 -4.54 2.44
N ASP A 119 -12.71 -3.27 2.17
CA ASP A 119 -12.84 -2.65 0.84
C ASP A 119 -11.78 -3.19 -0.12
N TYR A 120 -10.64 -3.58 0.43
CA TYR A 120 -9.53 -4.16 -0.33
C TYR A 120 -9.08 -5.51 0.24
N SER A 121 -8.96 -6.52 -0.61
CA SER A 121 -8.56 -7.88 -0.21
C SER A 121 -7.20 -8.24 -0.80
N VAL A 122 -6.22 -8.46 0.08
CA VAL A 122 -4.87 -8.88 -0.30
C VAL A 122 -4.37 -9.97 0.65
N GLY A 123 -3.64 -10.95 0.14
CA GLY A 123 -3.01 -11.99 0.95
C GLY A 123 -4.01 -12.94 1.64
N SER A 124 -3.68 -13.37 2.86
CA SER A 124 -4.49 -14.31 3.63
C SER A 124 -5.76 -13.67 4.18
N LYS A 125 -6.89 -14.38 4.05
CA LYS A 125 -8.18 -14.03 4.70
C LYS A 125 -8.34 -14.65 6.10
N ARG A 126 -7.26 -15.21 6.67
CA ARG A 126 -7.29 -15.80 8.02
C ARG A 126 -7.17 -14.73 9.09
N PHE A 127 -7.91 -14.90 10.16
CA PHE A 127 -7.83 -14.09 11.37
C PHE A 127 -7.18 -14.90 12.52
N PRO A 128 -6.56 -14.25 13.53
CA PRO A 128 -6.29 -12.81 13.57
C PRO A 128 -5.34 -12.39 12.43
N ARG A 129 -5.56 -11.20 11.89
CA ARG A 129 -4.74 -10.66 10.80
C ARG A 129 -3.97 -9.43 11.27
N VAL A 130 -2.65 -9.52 11.25
CA VAL A 130 -1.75 -8.37 11.49
C VAL A 130 -1.67 -7.53 10.21
N LEU A 131 -1.84 -6.23 10.35
CA LEU A 131 -1.74 -5.26 9.25
C LEU A 131 -0.33 -4.68 9.12
N GLY A 132 -0.16 -3.73 8.19
CA GLY A 132 1.11 -3.07 7.90
C GLY A 132 1.87 -3.75 6.76
N ALA A 133 2.28 -2.97 5.76
CA ALA A 133 2.99 -3.45 4.57
C ALA A 133 4.49 -3.17 4.62
N ASP A 134 4.93 -2.20 5.42
CA ASP A 134 6.31 -1.73 5.49
C ASP A 134 6.74 -1.34 6.91
N GLY A 135 8.04 -1.36 7.14
CA GLY A 135 8.62 -0.99 8.43
C GLY A 135 10.14 -1.07 8.43
N ALA A 136 10.71 -0.69 9.56
CA ALA A 136 12.16 -0.72 9.80
C ALA A 136 12.48 -1.22 11.20
N GLY A 137 13.67 -1.79 11.34
CA GLY A 137 14.12 -2.36 12.61
C GLY A 137 15.51 -2.96 12.51
N ILE A 138 15.78 -3.89 13.42
CA ILE A 138 17.07 -4.59 13.54
C ILE A 138 16.88 -6.07 13.21
N VAL A 139 17.78 -6.63 12.44
CA VAL A 139 17.79 -8.07 12.15
C VAL A 139 17.99 -8.86 13.46
N ALA A 140 17.03 -9.70 13.81
CA ALA A 140 17.07 -10.56 14.99
C ALA A 140 17.51 -11.99 14.66
N ALA A 141 17.25 -12.47 13.43
CA ALA A 141 17.74 -13.76 12.94
C ALA A 141 17.60 -13.80 11.41
N VAL A 142 18.36 -14.68 10.78
CA VAL A 142 18.31 -14.90 9.33
C VAL A 142 18.10 -16.38 9.00
N GLY A 143 17.42 -16.65 7.90
CA GLY A 143 17.26 -18.00 7.35
C GLY A 143 18.59 -18.57 6.83
N LYS A 144 18.70 -19.89 6.82
CA LYS A 144 19.94 -20.60 6.47
C LYS A 144 20.50 -20.27 5.07
N ASP A 145 19.67 -19.82 4.15
CA ASP A 145 20.05 -19.48 2.78
C ASP A 145 20.29 -17.97 2.58
N VAL A 146 20.04 -17.14 3.60
CA VAL A 146 20.32 -15.69 3.58
C VAL A 146 21.81 -15.44 3.70
N ARG A 147 22.36 -14.57 2.83
CA ARG A 147 23.79 -14.20 2.82
C ARG A 147 24.04 -12.70 2.88
N ARG A 148 22.99 -11.89 2.69
CA ARG A 148 23.08 -10.44 2.57
C ARG A 148 22.94 -9.71 3.90
N PHE A 149 22.45 -10.37 4.91
CA PHE A 149 22.13 -9.79 6.22
C PHE A 149 22.67 -10.66 7.34
N LYS A 150 22.97 -10.02 8.47
CA LYS A 150 23.37 -10.64 9.73
C LYS A 150 22.60 -10.02 10.89
N GLU A 151 22.58 -10.70 12.02
CA GLU A 151 22.02 -10.15 13.26
C GLU A 151 22.68 -8.82 13.61
N GLY A 152 21.85 -7.84 14.05
CA GLY A 152 22.27 -6.49 14.38
C GLY A 152 22.21 -5.50 13.22
N ASP A 153 22.05 -5.94 11.97
CA ASP A 153 21.92 -5.02 10.83
C ASP A 153 20.67 -4.16 10.96
N ARG A 154 20.81 -2.86 10.69
CA ARG A 154 19.69 -1.93 10.53
C ARG A 154 19.06 -2.13 9.16
N VAL A 155 17.75 -2.43 9.12
CA VAL A 155 17.06 -2.76 7.87
C VAL A 155 15.71 -2.07 7.78
N TRP A 156 15.27 -1.87 6.56
CA TRP A 156 13.90 -1.55 6.21
C TRP A 156 13.36 -2.55 5.21
N ALA A 157 12.04 -2.71 5.17
CA ALA A 157 11.41 -3.72 4.35
C ALA A 157 10.03 -3.29 3.87
N TYR A 158 9.64 -3.80 2.72
CA TYR A 158 8.30 -3.69 2.16
C TYR A 158 7.87 -5.03 1.58
N GLU A 159 6.76 -5.56 2.07
CA GLU A 159 6.19 -6.80 1.54
C GLU A 159 4.68 -6.70 1.43
N TRP A 160 4.19 -6.76 0.19
CA TRP A 160 2.77 -6.69 -0.12
C TRP A 160 2.15 -8.07 -0.29
N GLY A 161 1.12 -8.37 0.51
CA GLY A 161 0.29 -9.56 0.32
C GLY A 161 0.91 -10.92 0.60
N GLY A 162 2.20 -11.00 0.88
CA GLY A 162 2.93 -12.26 1.04
C GLY A 162 3.55 -12.50 2.40
N SER A 163 3.52 -11.52 3.28
CA SER A 163 4.09 -11.62 4.62
C SER A 163 3.39 -12.69 5.46
N LYS A 164 4.18 -13.47 6.20
CA LYS A 164 3.65 -14.40 7.21
C LYS A 164 2.96 -13.67 8.33
N THR A 165 3.41 -12.44 8.62
CA THR A 165 2.80 -11.46 9.53
C THR A 165 2.89 -10.09 8.90
N GLY A 166 1.96 -9.17 9.23
CA GLY A 166 2.10 -7.76 8.89
C GLY A 166 3.18 -7.08 9.75
N PHE A 167 3.45 -5.81 9.45
CA PHE A 167 4.48 -5.02 10.15
C PHE A 167 3.98 -4.33 11.43
N TYR A 168 2.68 -4.38 11.75
CA TYR A 168 2.16 -3.87 13.01
C TYR A 168 2.38 -4.87 14.16
N ALA A 169 3.62 -5.27 14.37
CA ALA A 169 4.02 -6.30 15.32
C ALA A 169 5.46 -6.08 15.80
N GLU A 170 5.83 -6.69 16.91
CA GLU A 170 7.21 -6.62 17.42
C GLU A 170 8.22 -7.31 16.50
N TYR A 171 7.77 -8.29 15.70
CA TYR A 171 8.61 -8.99 14.72
C TYR A 171 7.85 -9.23 13.42
N ALA A 172 8.57 -9.09 12.30
CA ALA A 172 8.13 -9.56 10.98
C ALA A 172 9.23 -10.42 10.35
N ALA A 173 8.83 -11.35 9.47
CA ALA A 173 9.76 -12.23 8.78
C ALA A 173 9.57 -12.18 7.26
N PRO A 174 9.85 -11.02 6.62
CA PRO A 174 9.79 -10.89 5.17
C PRO A 174 10.85 -11.73 4.48
N ASN A 175 10.63 -12.01 3.18
CA ASN A 175 11.66 -12.63 2.35
C ASN A 175 12.83 -11.65 2.13
N GLU A 176 14.08 -12.13 2.13
CA GLU A 176 15.29 -11.31 1.98
C GLU A 176 15.28 -10.39 0.75
N LYS A 177 14.59 -10.79 -0.33
CA LYS A 177 14.46 -9.96 -1.55
C LYS A 177 13.72 -8.64 -1.30
N ASN A 178 12.86 -8.60 -0.27
CA ASN A 178 12.02 -7.49 0.13
C ASN A 178 12.62 -6.68 1.29
N VAL A 179 13.88 -6.95 1.64
CA VAL A 179 14.64 -6.30 2.71
C VAL A 179 15.87 -5.60 2.14
N ALA A 180 16.19 -4.44 2.68
CA ALA A 180 17.45 -3.74 2.41
C ALA A 180 18.05 -3.18 3.70
N LEU A 181 19.36 -2.90 3.70
CA LEU A 181 19.96 -2.08 4.75
C LEU A 181 19.30 -0.72 4.76
N ALA A 182 18.91 -0.22 5.91
CA ALA A 182 18.37 1.12 6.05
C ALA A 182 19.49 2.13 5.81
N PRO A 183 19.25 3.24 5.07
CA PRO A 183 20.23 4.30 4.89
C PRO A 183 20.66 4.88 6.24
N ASP A 184 21.96 5.09 6.44
CA ASP A 184 22.49 5.67 7.69
C ASP A 184 22.00 7.10 7.93
N ALA A 185 21.68 7.83 6.85
CA ALA A 185 21.12 9.18 6.91
C ALA A 185 19.70 9.25 7.52
N LEU A 186 19.00 8.10 7.63
CA LEU A 186 17.65 8.04 8.18
C LEU A 186 17.65 7.38 9.56
N THR A 187 16.87 7.92 10.48
CA THR A 187 16.47 7.21 11.69
C THR A 187 15.60 6.00 11.33
N LEU A 188 15.43 5.02 12.22
CA LEU A 188 14.54 3.89 11.95
C LEU A 188 13.06 4.27 11.90
N ILE A 189 12.66 5.38 12.55
CA ILE A 189 11.33 5.97 12.40
C ILE A 189 11.12 6.46 10.96
N GLU A 190 12.07 7.24 10.44
CA GLU A 190 12.03 7.75 9.07
C GLU A 190 12.12 6.62 8.04
N ALA A 191 12.98 5.63 8.23
CA ALA A 191 13.07 4.46 7.38
C ALA A 191 11.76 3.66 7.35
N GLY A 192 11.11 3.47 8.53
CA GLY A 192 9.79 2.84 8.64
C GLY A 192 8.68 3.64 7.96
N ALA A 193 8.82 4.98 7.89
CA ALA A 193 7.91 5.85 7.17
C ALA A 193 8.10 5.83 5.65
N ALA A 194 9.30 5.51 5.17
CA ALA A 194 9.71 5.77 3.79
C ALA A 194 9.88 4.52 2.92
N ALA A 195 9.80 3.29 3.45
CA ALA A 195 10.13 2.10 2.67
C ALA A 195 9.24 1.94 1.42
N VAL A 196 7.93 1.77 1.58
CA VAL A 196 7.01 1.65 0.43
C VAL A 196 6.79 2.98 -0.28
N THR A 197 6.67 4.09 0.49
CA THR A 197 6.39 5.41 -0.07
C THR A 197 7.55 5.94 -0.90
N GLY A 198 8.79 5.67 -0.48
CA GLY A 198 9.99 5.98 -1.24
C GLY A 198 10.11 5.18 -2.53
N LEU A 199 9.81 3.88 -2.49
CA LEU A 199 9.77 3.05 -3.71
C LEU A 199 8.73 3.58 -4.70
N THR A 200 7.53 3.92 -4.23
CA THR A 200 6.46 4.46 -5.08
C THR A 200 6.85 5.82 -5.66
N ALA A 201 7.40 6.71 -4.84
CA ALA A 201 7.83 8.03 -5.29
C ALA A 201 8.95 7.95 -6.34
N LEU A 202 10.00 7.17 -6.06
CA LEU A 202 11.15 7.02 -6.95
C LEU A 202 10.75 6.41 -8.30
N GLN A 203 9.93 5.34 -8.28
CA GLN A 203 9.51 4.68 -9.52
C GLN A 203 8.54 5.54 -10.35
N GLY A 204 7.74 6.39 -9.69
CA GLY A 204 6.93 7.40 -10.38
C GLY A 204 7.80 8.40 -11.16
N VAL A 205 8.86 8.88 -10.52
CA VAL A 205 9.80 9.86 -11.08
C VAL A 205 10.70 9.24 -12.15
N ASP A 206 11.45 8.18 -11.80
CA ASP A 206 12.54 7.64 -12.62
C ASP A 206 12.05 6.65 -13.68
N ASP A 207 11.13 5.74 -13.34
CA ASP A 207 10.73 4.64 -14.22
C ASP A 207 9.52 4.99 -15.08
N THR A 208 8.53 5.66 -14.45
CA THR A 208 7.23 5.92 -15.09
C THR A 208 7.26 7.21 -15.90
N LEU A 209 7.63 8.32 -15.29
CA LEU A 209 7.73 9.61 -15.98
C LEU A 209 9.07 9.78 -16.69
N LYS A 210 10.14 9.16 -16.18
CA LYS A 210 11.51 9.29 -16.70
C LYS A 210 11.91 10.76 -16.82
N LEU A 211 11.78 11.47 -15.68
CA LEU A 211 12.04 12.91 -15.63
C LEU A 211 13.52 13.22 -15.86
N ASP A 212 13.75 14.33 -16.53
CA ASP A 212 15.09 14.93 -16.68
C ASP A 212 15.03 16.44 -16.50
N LYS A 213 16.18 17.10 -16.64
CA LYS A 213 16.36 18.55 -16.43
C LYS A 213 15.58 19.45 -17.39
N SER A 214 15.04 18.90 -18.48
CA SER A 214 14.23 19.64 -19.45
C SER A 214 12.73 19.64 -19.10
N ASP A 215 12.33 18.81 -18.13
CA ASP A 215 10.93 18.68 -17.74
C ASP A 215 10.52 19.77 -16.73
N THR A 216 9.30 20.28 -16.92
CA THR A 216 8.52 20.98 -15.88
C THR A 216 7.45 20.04 -15.39
N ILE A 217 7.53 19.67 -14.10
CA ILE A 217 6.60 18.73 -13.47
C ILE A 217 5.74 19.37 -12.41
N LEU A 218 4.45 19.02 -12.38
CA LEU A 218 3.58 19.23 -11.25
C LEU A 218 3.49 17.95 -10.40
N VAL A 219 3.79 18.05 -9.10
CA VAL A 219 3.45 17.00 -8.13
C VAL A 219 2.13 17.37 -7.45
N PHE A 220 1.06 16.67 -7.78
CA PHE A 220 -0.27 16.89 -7.21
C PHE A 220 -0.47 15.99 -5.99
N GLY A 221 -0.85 16.59 -4.84
CA GLY A 221 -0.85 15.90 -3.54
C GLY A 221 0.56 15.79 -2.95
N ALA A 222 1.39 16.79 -3.19
CA ALA A 222 2.79 16.85 -2.81
C ALA A 222 3.06 16.79 -1.30
N THR A 223 2.09 17.13 -0.47
CA THR A 223 2.24 17.14 1.00
C THR A 223 2.04 15.77 1.65
N GLY A 224 1.47 14.81 0.92
CA GLY A 224 1.23 13.44 1.43
C GLY A 224 2.52 12.61 1.56
N ALA A 225 2.38 11.41 2.12
CA ALA A 225 3.51 10.51 2.42
C ALA A 225 4.38 10.17 1.19
N VAL A 226 3.78 9.95 0.02
CA VAL A 226 4.49 9.69 -1.23
C VAL A 226 4.91 10.99 -1.89
N GLY A 227 4.02 11.99 -1.93
CA GLY A 227 4.24 13.25 -2.60
C GLY A 227 5.43 14.03 -2.05
N SER A 228 5.61 14.08 -0.72
CA SER A 228 6.72 14.76 -0.07
C SER A 228 8.10 14.16 -0.39
N LEU A 229 8.16 12.88 -0.73
CA LEU A 229 9.38 12.23 -1.22
C LEU A 229 9.54 12.44 -2.73
N ALA A 230 8.43 12.38 -3.48
CA ALA A 230 8.44 12.53 -4.93
C ALA A 230 8.94 13.90 -5.39
N VAL A 231 8.57 15.00 -4.70
CA VAL A 231 9.08 16.34 -5.03
C VAL A 231 10.61 16.43 -4.87
N GLN A 232 11.18 15.76 -3.87
CA GLN A 232 12.62 15.74 -3.64
C GLN A 232 13.35 14.87 -4.67
N PHE A 233 12.79 13.71 -5.03
CA PHE A 233 13.32 12.88 -6.11
C PHE A 233 13.20 13.56 -7.48
N ALA A 234 12.11 14.27 -7.76
CA ALA A 234 11.99 15.06 -8.98
C ALA A 234 13.04 16.18 -9.04
N LYS A 235 13.25 16.93 -7.93
CA LYS A 235 14.30 17.95 -7.85
C LYS A 235 15.70 17.38 -8.11
N ARG A 236 15.98 16.15 -7.63
CA ARG A 236 17.24 15.43 -7.89
C ARG A 236 17.53 15.27 -9.39
N THR A 237 16.51 15.10 -10.24
CA THR A 237 16.71 14.96 -11.70
C THR A 237 17.06 16.27 -12.40
N GLY A 238 17.00 17.39 -11.69
CA GLY A 238 17.18 18.73 -12.26
C GLY A 238 15.92 19.31 -12.92
N ALA A 239 14.78 18.58 -12.88
CA ALA A 239 13.50 19.05 -13.38
C ALA A 239 13.01 20.29 -12.62
N HIS A 240 12.25 21.14 -13.31
CA HIS A 240 11.56 22.25 -12.69
C HIS A 240 10.31 21.75 -11.96
N VAL A 241 10.29 21.83 -10.62
CA VAL A 241 9.25 21.21 -9.78
C VAL A 241 8.26 22.24 -9.29
N VAL A 242 6.99 22.04 -9.63
CA VAL A 242 5.82 22.75 -9.08
C VAL A 242 5.04 21.80 -8.20
N ALA A 243 4.51 22.25 -7.08
CA ALA A 243 3.81 21.40 -6.12
C ALA A 243 2.48 22.00 -5.66
N THR A 244 1.54 21.14 -5.30
CA THR A 244 0.28 21.58 -4.68
C THR A 244 0.30 21.38 -3.18
N ALA A 245 -0.15 22.40 -2.44
CA ALA A 245 -0.38 22.33 -1.01
C ALA A 245 -1.56 23.21 -0.60
N SER A 246 -2.22 22.87 0.51
CA SER A 246 -3.09 23.81 1.20
C SER A 246 -2.26 24.87 1.91
N PRO A 247 -2.73 26.11 2.01
CA PRO A 247 -2.07 27.17 2.77
C PRO A 247 -1.78 26.76 4.22
N GLY A 248 -0.71 27.32 4.78
CA GLY A 248 -0.29 27.09 6.16
C GLY A 248 0.71 25.93 6.30
N ARG A 249 0.54 25.04 7.30
CA ARG A 249 1.51 23.99 7.64
C ARG A 249 1.96 23.16 6.43
N ALA A 250 1.01 22.80 5.55
CA ALA A 250 1.31 21.94 4.41
C ALA A 250 2.25 22.64 3.40
N GLU A 251 1.99 23.90 3.10
CA GLU A 251 2.85 24.74 2.25
C GLU A 251 4.22 24.98 2.90
N THR A 252 4.23 25.38 4.19
CA THR A 252 5.47 25.57 4.94
C THR A 252 6.35 24.33 4.91
N THR A 253 5.74 23.12 5.10
CA THR A 253 6.49 21.86 5.04
C THR A 253 7.15 21.64 3.69
N LEU A 254 6.50 21.98 2.57
CA LEU A 254 7.11 21.86 1.24
C LEU A 254 8.31 22.84 1.08
N HIS A 255 8.17 24.06 1.59
CA HIS A 255 9.30 25.02 1.59
C HIS A 255 10.48 24.53 2.44
N GLU A 256 10.23 23.94 3.61
CA GLU A 256 11.26 23.37 4.49
C GLU A 256 12.04 22.19 3.84
N ILE A 257 11.38 21.44 2.94
CA ILE A 257 12.06 20.40 2.14
C ILE A 257 12.60 20.91 0.80
N GLY A 258 12.59 22.24 0.61
CA GLY A 258 13.27 22.92 -0.49
C GLY A 258 12.46 23.06 -1.77
N ILE A 259 11.14 23.05 -1.72
CA ILE A 259 10.25 23.30 -2.86
C ILE A 259 9.77 24.74 -2.82
N GLU A 260 10.12 25.52 -3.82
CA GLU A 260 9.85 26.96 -3.87
C GLU A 260 8.49 27.30 -4.50
N GLN A 261 8.13 26.56 -5.57
CA GLN A 261 6.91 26.82 -6.32
C GLN A 261 5.76 25.97 -5.82
N VAL A 262 5.01 26.53 -4.89
CA VAL A 262 3.87 25.87 -4.24
C VAL A 262 2.61 26.72 -4.41
N PHE A 263 1.48 26.07 -4.67
CA PHE A 263 0.16 26.74 -4.76
C PHE A 263 -0.97 25.84 -4.28
N ASP A 264 -2.09 26.47 -3.87
CA ASP A 264 -3.34 25.73 -3.57
C ASP A 264 -4.13 25.53 -4.88
N SER A 265 -4.26 24.30 -5.31
CA SER A 265 -5.00 23.95 -6.53
C SER A 265 -6.50 24.25 -6.46
N ARG A 266 -7.03 24.51 -5.26
CA ARG A 266 -8.45 24.86 -5.03
C ARG A 266 -8.68 26.37 -5.07
N ALA A 267 -7.63 27.19 -5.08
CA ALA A 267 -7.76 28.63 -5.14
C ALA A 267 -8.33 29.07 -6.50
N ALA A 268 -9.09 30.15 -6.51
CA ALA A 268 -9.70 30.66 -7.75
C ALA A 268 -8.66 31.06 -8.80
N ASP A 269 -7.48 31.53 -8.38
CA ASP A 269 -6.34 31.90 -9.20
C ASP A 269 -5.37 30.76 -9.52
N ALA A 270 -5.67 29.53 -9.09
CA ALA A 270 -4.79 28.37 -9.26
C ALA A 270 -4.31 28.16 -10.73
N PRO A 271 -5.16 28.28 -11.77
CA PRO A 271 -4.73 28.17 -13.15
C PRO A 271 -3.73 29.27 -13.56
N ASP A 272 -3.89 30.49 -13.05
CA ASP A 272 -2.97 31.61 -13.35
C ASP A 272 -1.64 31.42 -12.63
N ARG A 273 -1.65 31.02 -11.37
CA ARG A 273 -0.45 30.66 -10.63
C ARG A 273 0.32 29.54 -11.30
N LEU A 274 -0.38 28.49 -11.72
CA LEU A 274 0.29 27.36 -12.42
C LEU A 274 0.92 27.84 -13.73
N ARG A 275 0.23 28.67 -14.52
CA ARG A 275 0.82 29.29 -15.73
C ARG A 275 2.02 30.17 -15.44
N SER A 276 2.02 30.89 -14.32
CA SER A 276 3.18 31.72 -13.94
C SER A 276 4.40 30.88 -13.55
N PHE A 277 4.18 29.72 -12.92
CA PHE A 277 5.25 28.77 -12.56
C PHE A 277 5.72 27.92 -13.76
N ALA A 278 4.86 27.67 -14.71
CA ALA A 278 5.11 26.86 -15.89
C ALA A 278 4.70 27.60 -17.18
N PRO A 279 5.37 28.72 -17.55
CA PRO A 279 4.97 29.53 -18.71
C PRO A 279 5.07 28.79 -20.04
N GLY A 280 5.91 27.75 -20.13
CA GLY A 280 6.01 26.84 -21.28
C GLY A 280 5.02 25.66 -21.25
N GLY A 281 4.16 25.58 -20.22
CA GLY A 281 3.29 24.44 -19.95
C GLY A 281 3.98 23.35 -19.14
N LEU A 282 3.19 22.36 -18.70
CA LEU A 282 3.69 21.20 -17.95
C LEU A 282 4.08 20.07 -18.91
N ASN A 283 5.22 19.46 -18.70
CA ASN A 283 5.65 18.23 -19.42
C ASN A 283 5.12 16.97 -18.72
N ALA A 284 4.97 17.03 -17.40
CA ALA A 284 4.56 15.89 -16.59
C ALA A 284 3.72 16.29 -15.38
N ILE A 285 2.86 15.38 -14.96
CA ILE A 285 2.17 15.42 -13.67
C ILE A 285 2.39 14.09 -12.96
N LEU A 286 2.78 14.12 -11.69
CA LEU A 286 2.77 12.96 -10.81
C LEU A 286 1.68 13.19 -9.76
N ALA A 287 0.58 12.42 -9.86
CA ALA A 287 -0.62 12.64 -9.07
C ALA A 287 -0.79 11.58 -7.96
N PHE A 288 -0.97 12.04 -6.72
CA PHE A 288 -1.24 11.20 -5.55
C PHE A 288 -2.65 11.44 -4.95
N ALA A 289 -3.44 12.25 -5.61
CA ALA A 289 -4.86 12.45 -5.34
C ALA A 289 -5.58 12.71 -6.65
N GLY A 290 -6.85 12.34 -6.72
CA GLY A 290 -7.73 12.60 -7.87
C GLY A 290 -8.65 13.80 -7.63
N GLY A 291 -9.55 14.07 -8.57
CA GLY A 291 -10.60 15.06 -8.47
C GLY A 291 -10.52 16.20 -9.49
N ASP A 292 -11.53 17.07 -9.47
CA ASP A 292 -11.69 18.11 -10.50
C ASP A 292 -10.53 19.12 -10.53
N ASP A 293 -9.86 19.36 -9.39
CA ASP A 293 -8.70 20.27 -9.37
C ASP A 293 -7.46 19.64 -10.04
N LEU A 294 -7.27 18.31 -9.94
CA LEU A 294 -6.29 17.62 -10.76
C LEU A 294 -6.62 17.72 -12.24
N GLU A 295 -7.90 17.55 -12.60
CA GLU A 295 -8.34 17.63 -13.99
C GLU A 295 -8.03 19.00 -14.63
N LYS A 296 -8.24 20.11 -13.89
CA LYS A 296 -7.84 21.48 -14.32
C LYS A 296 -6.33 21.61 -14.53
N CYS A 297 -5.52 20.94 -13.70
CA CYS A 297 -4.07 20.93 -13.87
C CYS A 297 -3.64 20.11 -15.10
N ILE A 298 -4.31 18.99 -15.38
CA ILE A 298 -4.04 18.15 -16.57
C ILE A 298 -4.30 18.94 -17.85
N ASP A 299 -5.27 19.87 -17.86
CA ASP A 299 -5.56 20.74 -19.00
C ASP A 299 -4.44 21.77 -19.32
N GLN A 300 -3.42 21.91 -18.42
CA GLN A 300 -2.23 22.76 -18.64
C GLN A 300 -1.02 21.97 -19.17
N LEU A 301 -1.20 20.67 -19.45
CA LEU A 301 -0.13 19.88 -20.07
C LEU A 301 0.11 20.27 -21.51
N VAL A 302 1.37 20.28 -21.93
CA VAL A 302 1.75 20.35 -23.34
C VAL A 302 1.25 19.12 -24.12
N ALA A 303 1.24 19.22 -25.45
CA ALA A 303 0.97 18.05 -26.29
C ALA A 303 1.98 16.92 -25.98
N ASP A 304 1.48 15.67 -25.92
CA ASP A 304 2.26 14.47 -25.55
C ASP A 304 2.76 14.46 -24.09
N GLY A 305 2.25 15.36 -23.25
CA GLY A 305 2.49 15.39 -21.81
C GLY A 305 2.14 14.06 -21.11
N ARG A 306 2.72 13.83 -19.94
CA ARG A 306 2.64 12.57 -19.19
C ARG A 306 1.96 12.78 -17.85
N VAL A 307 1.01 11.92 -17.49
CA VAL A 307 0.43 11.86 -16.15
C VAL A 307 0.69 10.48 -15.58
N ALA A 308 1.48 10.39 -14.52
CA ALA A 308 1.66 9.16 -13.75
C ALA A 308 0.88 9.23 -12.45
N TYR A 309 0.30 8.11 -12.04
CA TYR A 309 -0.43 7.98 -10.79
C TYR A 309 -0.42 6.54 -10.28
N PRO A 310 -0.31 6.31 -8.94
CA PRO A 310 -0.43 4.99 -8.39
C PRO A 310 -1.84 4.41 -8.61
N ASN A 311 -1.92 3.09 -8.88
CA ASN A 311 -3.21 2.41 -8.90
C ASN A 311 -3.97 2.62 -7.58
N GLY A 312 -5.28 2.83 -7.68
CA GLY A 312 -6.16 3.04 -6.52
C GLY A 312 -6.28 4.49 -6.05
N ILE A 313 -5.76 5.47 -6.82
CA ILE A 313 -6.17 6.87 -6.58
C ILE A 313 -7.63 7.06 -7.02
N GLU A 314 -8.41 7.76 -6.22
CA GLU A 314 -9.84 8.00 -6.48
C GLU A 314 -10.18 9.49 -6.36
N PRO A 315 -10.99 10.02 -7.33
CA PRO A 315 -11.34 9.39 -8.60
C PRO A 315 -10.12 9.22 -9.53
N GLU A 316 -10.12 8.16 -10.36
CA GLU A 316 -9.07 7.96 -11.37
C GLU A 316 -9.08 9.11 -12.37
N PRO A 317 -7.91 9.66 -12.77
CA PRO A 317 -7.83 10.75 -13.75
C PRO A 317 -8.44 10.36 -15.10
N ARG A 318 -9.16 11.29 -15.70
CA ARG A 318 -9.85 11.08 -16.98
C ARG A 318 -8.86 11.01 -18.14
N LYS A 319 -9.05 10.05 -19.02
CA LYS A 319 -8.26 9.94 -20.25
C LYS A 319 -8.45 11.16 -21.16
N ARG A 320 -7.37 11.66 -21.74
CA ARG A 320 -7.38 12.79 -22.66
C ARG A 320 -6.64 12.46 -23.95
N PRO A 321 -7.13 12.98 -25.12
CA PRO A 321 -6.36 12.92 -26.35
C PRO A 321 -4.98 13.59 -26.15
N LYS A 322 -3.95 13.02 -26.76
CA LYS A 322 -2.58 13.56 -26.74
C LYS A 322 -1.94 13.71 -25.34
N VAL A 323 -2.45 13.02 -24.33
CA VAL A 323 -1.86 12.92 -22.99
C VAL A 323 -1.64 11.44 -22.65
N ARG A 324 -0.45 11.11 -22.21
CA ARG A 324 -0.12 9.74 -21.79
C ARG A 324 -0.50 9.54 -20.32
N MET A 325 -1.58 8.82 -20.08
CA MET A 325 -2.03 8.43 -18.74
C MET A 325 -1.36 7.11 -18.35
N ILE A 326 -0.59 7.09 -17.27
CA ILE A 326 0.29 5.97 -16.91
C ILE A 326 0.03 5.56 -15.45
N PRO A 327 -0.90 4.61 -15.22
CA PRO A 327 -1.04 4.01 -13.89
C PRO A 327 0.18 3.14 -13.56
N TYR A 328 0.60 3.11 -12.30
CA TYR A 328 1.72 2.30 -11.86
C TYR A 328 1.56 1.84 -10.41
N ASP A 329 2.37 0.85 -9.99
CA ASP A 329 2.49 0.39 -8.62
C ASP A 329 3.94 0.52 -8.14
N GLY A 330 4.11 0.85 -6.87
CA GLY A 330 5.41 0.78 -6.22
C GLY A 330 5.82 -0.68 -5.97
N VAL A 331 6.85 -1.15 -6.65
CA VAL A 331 7.32 -2.53 -6.60
C VAL A 331 8.52 -2.65 -5.67
N GLY A 332 8.43 -3.57 -4.70
CA GLY A 332 9.57 -3.96 -3.85
C GLY A 332 10.56 -4.85 -4.59
N GLY A 333 11.66 -5.16 -3.92
CA GLY A 333 12.69 -6.05 -4.43
C GLY A 333 14.09 -5.50 -4.23
N ARG A 334 15.09 -6.35 -4.46
CA ARG A 334 16.49 -5.99 -4.22
C ARG A 334 16.92 -4.77 -5.03
N ALA A 335 16.81 -4.81 -6.35
CA ALA A 335 17.27 -3.72 -7.21
C ALA A 335 16.50 -2.40 -6.98
N PRO A 336 15.16 -2.39 -6.82
CA PRO A 336 14.42 -1.20 -6.41
C PRO A 336 14.92 -0.59 -5.10
N PHE A 337 15.18 -1.38 -4.06
CA PHE A 337 15.72 -0.87 -2.80
C PHE A 337 17.15 -0.34 -2.92
N GLU A 338 18.03 -1.00 -3.69
CA GLU A 338 19.39 -0.52 -3.94
C GLU A 338 19.38 0.86 -4.66
N ARG A 339 18.43 1.05 -5.59
CA ARG A 339 18.21 2.34 -6.24
C ARG A 339 17.66 3.38 -5.27
N LEU A 340 16.69 2.99 -4.44
CA LEU A 340 16.12 3.89 -3.43
C LEU A 340 17.19 4.37 -2.44
N ASN A 341 18.05 3.47 -1.97
CA ASN A 341 19.18 3.85 -1.08
C ASN A 341 20.09 4.88 -1.73
N ARG A 342 20.43 4.72 -3.01
CA ARG A 342 21.21 5.72 -3.75
C ARG A 342 20.49 7.05 -3.87
N ALA A 343 19.21 7.03 -4.25
CA ALA A 343 18.41 8.24 -4.39
C ALA A 343 18.23 9.00 -3.07
N VAL A 344 18.10 8.27 -1.95
CA VAL A 344 18.07 8.87 -0.59
C VAL A 344 19.38 9.62 -0.30
N ALA A 345 20.52 8.99 -0.60
CA ALA A 345 21.84 9.62 -0.39
C ALA A 345 22.06 10.85 -1.31
N GLU A 346 21.71 10.72 -2.60
CA GLU A 346 21.85 11.78 -3.60
C GLU A 346 20.97 12.99 -3.34
N SER A 347 19.74 12.78 -2.86
CA SER A 347 18.78 13.86 -2.61
C SER A 347 18.92 14.54 -1.24
N GLY A 348 19.68 13.95 -0.30
CA GLY A 348 19.65 14.39 1.09
C GLY A 348 18.24 14.33 1.67
N LEU A 349 17.52 13.22 1.39
CA LEU A 349 16.09 13.07 1.61
C LEU A 349 15.66 13.42 3.04
N LYS A 350 14.67 14.29 3.15
CA LYS A 350 13.97 14.61 4.40
C LYS A 350 12.64 13.87 4.41
N VAL A 351 12.43 13.02 5.41
CA VAL A 351 11.19 12.27 5.57
C VAL A 351 10.24 13.04 6.49
N VAL A 352 9.12 13.46 5.93
CA VAL A 352 8.09 14.18 6.69
C VAL A 352 7.23 13.16 7.44
N VAL A 353 7.29 13.20 8.78
CA VAL A 353 6.44 12.39 9.67
C VAL A 353 5.41 13.30 10.32
N GLU A 354 4.13 13.06 10.06
CA GLU A 354 3.06 13.87 10.66
C GLU A 354 2.92 13.59 12.14
N LYS A 355 2.83 12.30 12.47
CA LYS A 355 2.66 11.86 13.86
C LYS A 355 3.15 10.43 14.05
N VAL A 356 3.75 10.21 15.22
CA VAL A 356 4.15 8.88 15.70
C VAL A 356 3.14 8.44 16.75
N TYR A 357 2.57 7.25 16.59
CA TYR A 357 1.70 6.59 17.55
C TYR A 357 2.40 5.35 18.10
N LYS A 358 2.06 4.93 19.31
CA LYS A 358 2.50 3.64 19.84
C LYS A 358 1.75 2.49 19.17
N LEU A 359 2.28 1.27 19.25
CA LEU A 359 1.64 0.08 18.66
C LEU A 359 0.20 -0.12 19.19
N ASP A 360 -0.06 0.11 20.46
CA ASP A 360 -1.39 0.00 21.08
C ASP A 360 -2.37 1.11 20.65
N GLN A 361 -1.87 2.17 20.03
CA GLN A 361 -2.66 3.25 19.42
C GLN A 361 -2.91 3.04 17.92
N ALA A 362 -2.72 1.84 17.38
CA ALA A 362 -2.91 1.57 15.95
C ALA A 362 -4.32 1.91 15.45
N ALA A 363 -5.35 1.73 16.28
CA ALA A 363 -6.72 2.12 15.96
C ALA A 363 -6.85 3.65 15.78
N GLU A 364 -6.23 4.44 16.68
CA GLU A 364 -6.21 5.91 16.59
C GLU A 364 -5.45 6.37 15.32
N ALA A 365 -4.33 5.71 14.99
CA ALA A 365 -3.56 5.99 13.78
C ALA A 365 -4.41 5.75 12.51
N HIS A 366 -5.22 4.67 12.50
CA HIS A 366 -6.15 4.39 11.41
C HIS A 366 -7.31 5.39 11.36
N ALA A 367 -7.86 5.81 12.49
CA ALA A 367 -8.87 6.86 12.54
C ALA A 367 -8.30 8.19 12.00
N ARG A 368 -7.03 8.51 12.33
CA ARG A 368 -6.37 9.72 11.84
C ARG A 368 -6.17 9.71 10.31
N ILE A 369 -5.67 8.60 9.73
CA ILE A 369 -5.43 8.56 8.28
C ILE A 369 -6.74 8.66 7.48
N GLU A 370 -7.84 8.13 8.01
CA GLU A 370 -9.16 8.19 7.39
C GLU A 370 -9.77 9.60 7.34
N GLN A 371 -9.34 10.50 8.22
CA GLN A 371 -9.73 11.91 8.18
C GLN A 371 -9.14 12.65 6.98
N GLY A 372 -8.14 12.07 6.30
CA GLY A 372 -7.46 12.70 5.18
C GLY A 372 -6.56 13.88 5.60
N HIS A 373 -6.10 14.66 4.63
CA HIS A 373 -5.24 15.85 4.82
C HIS A 373 -4.02 15.61 5.71
N VAL A 374 -3.43 14.41 5.61
CA VAL A 374 -2.21 14.03 6.32
C VAL A 374 -1.01 14.69 5.64
N VAL A 375 -0.18 15.40 6.42
CA VAL A 375 1.05 16.02 5.94
C VAL A 375 2.22 15.10 6.27
N GLY A 376 2.75 14.39 5.26
CA GLY A 376 3.76 13.35 5.44
C GLY A 376 3.17 11.99 5.79
N ARG A 377 3.89 11.20 6.59
CA ARG A 377 3.53 9.82 6.95
C ARG A 377 3.12 9.70 8.41
N ILE A 378 2.11 8.89 8.69
CA ILE A 378 1.81 8.40 10.04
C ILE A 378 2.66 7.15 10.28
N VAL A 379 3.23 7.02 11.48
CA VAL A 379 4.10 5.91 11.86
C VAL A 379 3.63 5.29 13.18
N LEU A 380 3.70 3.97 13.27
CA LEU A 380 3.62 3.24 14.54
C LEU A 380 5.04 3.01 15.06
N GLN A 381 5.35 3.54 16.23
CA GLN A 381 6.51 3.14 17.01
C GLN A 381 6.17 1.84 17.74
N ILE A 382 6.95 0.80 17.44
CA ILE A 382 6.69 -0.55 17.95
C ILE A 382 7.37 -0.76 19.30
N ARG A 383 8.59 -0.23 19.48
CA ARG A 383 9.41 -0.32 20.69
C ARG A 383 10.10 0.99 21.02
#